data_aea2cc33db7c091cfa9337bbfe4cde69
#
_entry.id   aea2cc33db7c091cfa9337bbfe4cde69
#
_cell.length_a   1.000
_cell.length_b   1.000
_cell.length_c   1.000
_cell.angle_alpha   90.00
_cell.angle_beta   90.00
_cell.angle_gamma   90.00
#
_symmetry.space_group_name_H-M   'P 1'
#
loop_
_entity.id
_entity.type
_entity.pdbx_description
1 polymer ?
#
loop_
_entity_poly.entity_id
_entity_poly.type
_entity_poly.pdbx_seq_one_letter_code
_entity_poly.pdbx_strand_id
1 'polypeptide(L)'
;MSVTFAQGFSAAGVAAGISSVEGKKDLALVVNNGPLDAAAGVFTSNRFCAAPVQWSRKVVADGHVKAVILNSGGANACTGEAGYAQSVATAETVAGLIGAEPNDVAVCSTGLIGELLPLDNVLAGAKSAHEALAATAEAGTDASHAIMTTDTKPKTVELTGSNGWKIGGMVKGSGMIAPQLATMLCVITTDAVVSAGQMQAALAVAAEHSFNRIAVDGCMSTNDTVLLLASGASGIEPDKDEFNKLVREACASLSRQIIGDGEGASHDIRITVTGATSEDAALACGRAVAASNLLKCAISGNDPNWGRIVSSLGTVPPEVAPYDSNKVTVDVNGVRICENGGAGRDRSEVDMTPREVHIDIDLNTGSDAEATVWTDDLTHEYVHINADYES
;
A
#
# COMPACT_ATOMS: atom_id res chain seq x y z
N MET A 1 -14.53 11.36 -4.24
CA MET A 1 -14.36 10.42 -5.37
C MET A 1 -13.16 9.56 -5.07
N SER A 2 -12.93 8.53 -5.86
CA SER A 2 -11.84 7.58 -5.66
C SER A 2 -11.50 7.00 -7.04
N VAL A 3 -11.65 5.73 -7.26
CA VAL A 3 -11.44 5.07 -8.57
C VAL A 3 -12.38 5.56 -9.68
N THR A 4 -13.47 6.23 -9.34
CA THR A 4 -14.41 6.83 -10.31
C THR A 4 -14.09 8.29 -10.65
N PHE A 5 -12.97 8.85 -10.14
CA PHE A 5 -12.54 10.21 -10.49
C PHE A 5 -12.05 10.32 -11.94
N ALA A 6 -11.32 9.32 -12.41
CA ALA A 6 -10.95 9.17 -13.80
C ALA A 6 -12.17 8.75 -14.64
N GLN A 7 -12.33 9.35 -15.83
CA GLN A 7 -13.43 9.02 -16.73
C GLN A 7 -13.33 7.56 -17.25
N GLY A 8 -14.46 6.97 -17.58
CA GLY A 8 -14.51 5.61 -18.13
C GLY A 8 -14.52 4.52 -17.07
N PHE A 9 -14.61 4.85 -15.78
CA PHE A 9 -14.72 3.87 -14.71
C PHE A 9 -16.07 3.96 -13.99
N SER A 10 -16.62 2.80 -13.67
CA SER A 10 -17.71 2.64 -12.71
C SER A 10 -17.25 1.75 -11.55
N ALA A 11 -17.86 1.95 -10.39
CA ALA A 11 -17.57 1.16 -9.21
C ALA A 11 -18.83 0.87 -8.41
N ALA A 12 -18.76 -0.12 -7.53
CA ALA A 12 -19.76 -0.39 -6.50
C ALA A 12 -19.08 -0.99 -5.27
N GLY A 13 -19.66 -0.74 -4.10
CA GLY A 13 -19.32 -1.42 -2.86
C GLY A 13 -20.58 -1.91 -2.18
N VAL A 14 -20.68 -3.22 -1.92
CA VAL A 14 -21.87 -3.88 -1.38
C VAL A 14 -21.56 -4.73 -0.16
N ALA A 15 -22.58 -5.00 0.65
CA ALA A 15 -22.53 -6.00 1.71
C ALA A 15 -22.90 -7.38 1.10
N ALA A 16 -21.91 -8.24 0.94
CA ALA A 16 -22.08 -9.58 0.40
C ALA A 16 -22.18 -10.66 1.50
N GLY A 17 -21.87 -10.32 2.76
CA GLY A 17 -21.85 -11.25 3.88
C GLY A 17 -20.64 -12.18 3.86
N ILE A 18 -19.51 -11.68 3.39
CA ILE A 18 -18.20 -12.37 3.45
C ILE A 18 -17.56 -12.10 4.82
N SER A 19 -17.64 -10.86 5.29
CA SER A 19 -17.22 -10.46 6.64
C SER A 19 -18.19 -10.98 7.69
N SER A 20 -17.68 -11.30 8.87
CA SER A 20 -18.51 -11.63 10.05
C SER A 20 -19.31 -10.46 10.61
N VAL A 21 -19.01 -9.23 10.18
CA VAL A 21 -19.70 -8.01 10.64
C VAL A 21 -20.96 -7.79 9.79
N GLU A 22 -22.12 -7.92 10.41
CA GLU A 22 -23.40 -7.77 9.73
C GLU A 22 -23.57 -6.38 9.09
N GLY A 23 -24.00 -6.35 7.83
CA GLY A 23 -24.26 -5.11 7.09
C GLY A 23 -23.02 -4.33 6.63
N LYS A 24 -21.81 -4.79 6.98
CA LYS A 24 -20.58 -4.19 6.47
C LYS A 24 -20.48 -4.39 4.96
N LYS A 25 -20.15 -3.32 4.22
CA LYS A 25 -19.73 -3.46 2.83
C LYS A 25 -18.41 -4.23 2.82
N ASP A 26 -18.35 -5.34 2.09
CA ASP A 26 -17.24 -6.28 2.10
C ASP A 26 -16.87 -6.84 0.72
N LEU A 27 -17.53 -6.31 -0.34
CA LEU A 27 -17.21 -6.62 -1.71
C LEU A 27 -17.30 -5.37 -2.57
N ALA A 28 -16.23 -5.09 -3.32
CA ALA A 28 -16.14 -4.01 -4.30
C ALA A 28 -15.97 -4.56 -5.72
N LEU A 29 -16.57 -3.88 -6.68
CA LEU A 29 -16.36 -4.13 -8.10
C LEU A 29 -15.97 -2.80 -8.76
N VAL A 30 -14.89 -2.80 -9.54
CA VAL A 30 -14.44 -1.68 -10.37
C VAL A 30 -14.42 -2.16 -11.82
N VAL A 31 -15.10 -1.44 -12.71
CA VAL A 31 -15.20 -1.79 -14.14
C VAL A 31 -14.68 -0.65 -15.00
N ASN A 32 -13.82 -1.00 -15.93
CA ASN A 32 -13.32 -0.11 -16.97
C ASN A 32 -14.26 -0.19 -18.19
N ASN A 33 -14.97 0.90 -18.47
CA ASN A 33 -15.90 1.06 -19.58
C ASN A 33 -15.32 1.93 -20.71
N GLY A 34 -14.04 2.25 -20.62
CA GLY A 34 -13.38 3.13 -21.60
C GLY A 34 -13.00 2.42 -22.89
N PRO A 35 -12.48 3.19 -23.87
CA PRO A 35 -12.03 2.63 -25.14
C PRO A 35 -10.74 1.82 -25.03
N LEU A 36 -9.98 1.96 -23.91
CA LEU A 36 -8.80 1.17 -23.60
C LEU A 36 -9.07 0.35 -22.33
N ASP A 37 -8.39 -0.78 -22.23
CA ASP A 37 -8.41 -1.68 -21.06
C ASP A 37 -6.97 -1.98 -20.58
N ALA A 38 -6.05 -1.05 -20.84
CA ALA A 38 -4.65 -1.22 -20.48
C ALA A 38 -4.47 -1.30 -18.96
N ALA A 39 -3.61 -2.20 -18.53
CA ALA A 39 -3.37 -2.47 -17.13
C ALA A 39 -1.90 -2.75 -16.81
N ALA A 40 -1.53 -2.47 -15.56
CA ALA A 40 -0.26 -2.85 -14.96
C ALA A 40 -0.49 -3.29 -13.52
N GLY A 41 0.40 -4.14 -12.98
CA GLY A 41 0.28 -4.61 -11.61
C GLY A 41 1.61 -4.93 -10.95
N VAL A 42 1.67 -4.70 -9.64
CA VAL A 42 2.73 -5.18 -8.77
C VAL A 42 2.10 -5.97 -7.61
N PHE A 43 2.78 -7.01 -7.16
CA PHE A 43 2.21 -8.03 -6.28
C PHE A 43 3.20 -8.43 -5.20
N THR A 44 2.70 -8.93 -4.08
CA THR A 44 3.51 -9.42 -2.97
C THR A 44 4.64 -10.35 -3.43
N SER A 45 5.79 -10.21 -2.80
CA SER A 45 6.91 -11.14 -2.95
C SER A 45 6.87 -12.28 -1.93
N ASN A 46 5.83 -12.36 -1.09
CA ASN A 46 5.68 -13.44 -0.11
C ASN A 46 5.58 -14.81 -0.81
N ARG A 47 6.33 -15.77 -0.32
CA ARG A 47 6.32 -17.15 -0.85
C ARG A 47 4.98 -17.87 -0.64
N PHE A 48 4.22 -17.48 0.41
CA PHE A 48 2.84 -17.92 0.63
C PHE A 48 1.88 -17.02 -0.15
N CYS A 49 2.04 -16.99 -1.47
CA CYS A 49 1.25 -16.16 -2.37
C CYS A 49 -0.19 -16.66 -2.43
N ALA A 50 -1.14 -15.81 -2.08
CA ALA A 50 -2.57 -16.11 -2.05
C ALA A 50 -3.12 -16.49 -3.44
N ALA A 51 -4.18 -17.29 -3.46
CA ALA A 51 -4.83 -17.73 -4.69
C ALA A 51 -5.29 -16.57 -5.61
N PRO A 52 -5.94 -15.50 -5.10
CA PRO A 52 -6.32 -14.35 -5.92
C PRO A 52 -5.11 -13.61 -6.51
N VAL A 53 -3.98 -13.55 -5.79
CA VAL A 53 -2.74 -12.95 -6.33
C VAL A 53 -2.17 -13.77 -7.47
N GLN A 54 -2.16 -15.11 -7.33
CA GLN A 54 -1.70 -16.00 -8.40
C GLN A 54 -2.55 -15.84 -9.67
N TRP A 55 -3.87 -15.76 -9.51
CA TRP A 55 -4.81 -15.50 -10.60
C TRP A 55 -4.58 -14.12 -11.23
N SER A 56 -4.60 -13.05 -10.45
CA SER A 56 -4.48 -11.67 -10.95
C SER A 56 -3.13 -11.37 -11.60
N ARG A 57 -2.04 -11.98 -11.10
CA ARG A 57 -0.72 -11.90 -11.74
C ARG A 57 -0.75 -12.49 -13.15
N LYS A 58 -1.47 -13.58 -13.37
CA LYS A 58 -1.66 -14.19 -14.69
C LYS A 58 -2.51 -13.30 -15.58
N VAL A 59 -3.60 -12.75 -15.06
CA VAL A 59 -4.52 -11.85 -15.79
C VAL A 59 -3.79 -10.61 -16.29
N VAL A 60 -3.04 -9.93 -15.42
CA VAL A 60 -2.35 -8.66 -15.78
C VAL A 60 -1.16 -8.86 -16.73
N ALA A 61 -0.72 -10.11 -16.94
CA ALA A 61 0.51 -10.39 -17.70
C ALA A 61 0.46 -9.97 -19.19
N ASP A 62 -0.72 -9.92 -19.79
CA ASP A 62 -0.91 -9.47 -21.18
C ASP A 62 -1.16 -7.95 -21.26
N GLY A 63 -1.30 -7.28 -20.12
CA GLY A 63 -1.49 -5.83 -20.03
C GLY A 63 -2.92 -5.36 -20.21
N HIS A 64 -3.91 -6.25 -20.07
CA HIS A 64 -5.33 -5.95 -20.26
C HIS A 64 -6.15 -6.38 -19.04
N VAL A 65 -6.97 -5.47 -18.49
CA VAL A 65 -7.92 -5.74 -17.40
C VAL A 65 -9.16 -4.86 -17.58
N LYS A 66 -10.33 -5.48 -17.67
CA LYS A 66 -11.63 -4.80 -17.75
C LYS A 66 -12.30 -4.61 -16.41
N ALA A 67 -12.05 -5.52 -15.47
CA ALA A 67 -12.65 -5.38 -14.15
C ALA A 67 -11.73 -5.88 -13.04
N VAL A 68 -11.92 -5.32 -11.86
CA VAL A 68 -11.30 -5.78 -10.61
C VAL A 68 -12.41 -6.01 -9.61
N ILE A 69 -12.49 -7.25 -9.09
CA ILE A 69 -13.35 -7.57 -7.95
C ILE A 69 -12.48 -7.76 -6.71
N LEU A 70 -12.89 -7.11 -5.61
CA LEU A 70 -12.13 -7.13 -4.37
C LEU A 70 -13.05 -7.52 -3.22
N ASN A 71 -12.61 -8.38 -2.31
CA ASN A 71 -13.35 -8.65 -1.08
C ASN A 71 -12.52 -8.40 0.18
N SER A 72 -13.21 -8.04 1.26
CA SER A 72 -12.69 -8.06 2.62
C SER A 72 -13.45 -9.13 3.45
N GLY A 73 -12.78 -9.69 4.50
CA GLY A 73 -13.35 -10.73 5.37
C GLY A 73 -12.71 -12.11 5.21
N GLY A 74 -12.02 -12.37 4.12
CA GLY A 74 -11.25 -13.59 3.90
C GLY A 74 -10.15 -13.35 2.88
N ALA A 75 -8.93 -13.84 3.17
CA ALA A 75 -7.76 -13.64 2.32
C ALA A 75 -7.69 -14.64 1.15
N ASN A 76 -8.35 -15.78 1.24
CA ASN A 76 -8.19 -16.89 0.32
C ASN A 76 -6.70 -17.26 0.10
N ALA A 77 -5.93 -17.23 1.18
CA ALA A 77 -4.51 -17.55 1.23
C ALA A 77 -4.31 -18.87 1.95
N CYS A 78 -3.32 -19.67 1.54
CA CYS A 78 -3.04 -21.02 2.06
C CYS A 78 -4.21 -22.00 1.88
N THR A 79 -5.03 -21.80 0.88
CA THR A 79 -6.27 -22.57 0.58
C THR A 79 -6.11 -23.58 -0.56
N GLY A 80 -4.89 -23.69 -1.11
CA GLY A 80 -4.54 -24.68 -2.14
C GLY A 80 -5.35 -24.55 -3.44
N GLU A 81 -5.56 -25.67 -4.13
CA GLU A 81 -6.27 -25.72 -5.40
C GLU A 81 -7.74 -25.27 -5.28
N ALA A 82 -8.38 -25.55 -4.16
CA ALA A 82 -9.76 -25.16 -3.92
C ALA A 82 -9.91 -23.62 -3.90
N GLY A 83 -8.99 -22.91 -3.22
CA GLY A 83 -8.98 -21.46 -3.20
C GLY A 83 -8.68 -20.84 -4.56
N TYR A 84 -7.80 -21.46 -5.35
CA TYR A 84 -7.55 -21.02 -6.72
C TYR A 84 -8.80 -21.20 -7.60
N ALA A 85 -9.50 -22.33 -7.49
CA ALA A 85 -10.76 -22.57 -8.19
C ALA A 85 -11.82 -21.54 -7.81
N GLN A 86 -11.89 -21.11 -6.54
CA GLN A 86 -12.80 -20.02 -6.12
C GLN A 86 -12.44 -18.68 -6.81
N SER A 87 -11.17 -18.36 -6.95
CA SER A 87 -10.73 -17.15 -7.67
C SER A 87 -11.13 -17.20 -9.15
N VAL A 88 -10.99 -18.34 -9.80
CA VAL A 88 -11.43 -18.58 -11.18
C VAL A 88 -12.96 -18.42 -11.30
N ALA A 89 -13.73 -19.07 -10.44
CA ALA A 89 -15.19 -18.99 -10.46
C ALA A 89 -15.72 -17.57 -10.23
N THR A 90 -15.02 -16.79 -9.39
CA THR A 90 -15.32 -15.39 -9.16
C THR A 90 -15.07 -14.57 -10.43
N ALA A 91 -13.93 -14.76 -11.10
CA ALA A 91 -13.60 -14.09 -12.35
C ALA A 91 -14.58 -14.45 -13.47
N GLU A 92 -14.93 -15.74 -13.64
CA GLU A 92 -15.92 -16.22 -14.60
C GLU A 92 -17.29 -15.57 -14.41
N THR A 93 -17.71 -15.44 -13.14
CA THR A 93 -18.99 -14.82 -12.80
C THR A 93 -19.01 -13.34 -13.20
N VAL A 94 -17.98 -12.57 -12.83
CA VAL A 94 -17.89 -11.15 -13.18
C VAL A 94 -17.78 -10.99 -14.69
N ALA A 95 -16.94 -11.77 -15.36
CA ALA A 95 -16.79 -11.75 -16.82
C ALA A 95 -18.11 -11.95 -17.54
N GLY A 96 -18.90 -12.96 -17.11
CA GLY A 96 -20.23 -13.21 -17.66
C GLY A 96 -21.22 -12.05 -17.46
N LEU A 97 -21.13 -11.32 -16.34
CA LEU A 97 -21.98 -10.17 -16.05
C LEU A 97 -21.64 -8.95 -16.92
N ILE A 98 -20.35 -8.70 -17.19
CA ILE A 98 -19.90 -7.52 -17.96
C ILE A 98 -19.67 -7.80 -19.45
N GLY A 99 -19.88 -9.05 -19.90
CA GLY A 99 -19.64 -9.45 -21.30
C GLY A 99 -18.17 -9.46 -21.70
N ALA A 100 -17.28 -9.93 -20.80
CA ALA A 100 -15.83 -10.05 -20.98
C ALA A 100 -15.38 -11.51 -20.84
N GLU A 101 -14.09 -11.76 -21.04
CA GLU A 101 -13.48 -13.06 -20.78
C GLU A 101 -12.99 -13.14 -19.32
N PRO A 102 -12.90 -14.33 -18.69
CA PRO A 102 -12.40 -14.47 -17.33
C PRO A 102 -10.98 -13.89 -17.15
N ASN A 103 -10.13 -13.98 -18.16
CA ASN A 103 -8.78 -13.41 -18.13
C ASN A 103 -8.74 -11.88 -18.22
N ASP A 104 -9.88 -11.20 -18.37
CA ASP A 104 -10.01 -9.75 -18.30
C ASP A 104 -10.36 -9.27 -16.87
N VAL A 105 -10.53 -10.19 -15.92
CA VAL A 105 -11.00 -9.90 -14.56
C VAL A 105 -9.96 -10.26 -13.52
N ALA A 106 -9.41 -9.24 -12.85
CA ALA A 106 -8.55 -9.42 -11.70
C ALA A 106 -9.38 -9.65 -10.42
N VAL A 107 -8.88 -10.51 -9.54
CA VAL A 107 -9.50 -10.84 -8.25
C VAL A 107 -8.54 -10.49 -7.12
N CYS A 108 -9.01 -9.79 -6.11
CA CYS A 108 -8.25 -9.40 -4.93
C CYS A 108 -9.03 -9.78 -3.66
N SER A 109 -8.35 -10.29 -2.66
CA SER A 109 -8.97 -10.67 -1.39
C SER A 109 -8.12 -10.24 -0.20
N THR A 110 -8.76 -9.97 0.94
CA THR A 110 -8.06 -9.65 2.19
C THR A 110 -8.90 -10.10 3.39
N GLY A 111 -8.25 -10.46 4.50
CA GLY A 111 -8.86 -10.92 5.74
C GLY A 111 -8.20 -12.17 6.26
N LEU A 112 -8.96 -13.06 6.89
CA LEU A 112 -8.45 -14.27 7.54
C LEU A 112 -7.73 -15.21 6.56
N ILE A 113 -6.55 -15.69 6.97
CA ILE A 113 -5.71 -16.63 6.22
C ILE A 113 -6.07 -18.08 6.63
N GLY A 114 -6.04 -19.01 5.67
CA GLY A 114 -6.22 -20.44 5.93
C GLY A 114 -7.64 -20.95 5.72
N GLU A 115 -8.59 -20.06 5.44
CA GLU A 115 -9.98 -20.41 5.20
C GLU A 115 -10.43 -20.11 3.76
N LEU A 116 -11.31 -20.98 3.26
CA LEU A 116 -11.99 -20.75 1.99
C LEU A 116 -13.03 -19.65 2.13
N LEU A 117 -13.21 -18.86 1.09
CA LEU A 117 -14.27 -17.86 1.05
C LEU A 117 -15.68 -18.54 1.01
N PRO A 118 -16.71 -17.91 1.56
CA PRO A 118 -18.09 -18.33 1.35
C PRO A 118 -18.49 -18.05 -0.11
N LEU A 119 -18.15 -18.94 -1.04
CA LEU A 119 -18.21 -18.72 -2.47
C LEU A 119 -19.59 -18.25 -2.94
N ASP A 120 -20.66 -18.87 -2.43
CA ASP A 120 -22.03 -18.49 -2.81
C ASP A 120 -22.31 -17.00 -2.50
N ASN A 121 -21.80 -16.51 -1.36
CA ASN A 121 -21.91 -15.10 -0.96
C ASN A 121 -21.09 -14.20 -1.90
N VAL A 122 -19.87 -14.61 -2.25
CA VAL A 122 -19.03 -13.86 -3.20
C VAL A 122 -19.71 -13.74 -4.56
N LEU A 123 -20.25 -14.84 -5.09
CA LEU A 123 -20.92 -14.85 -6.40
C LEU A 123 -22.24 -14.07 -6.40
N ALA A 124 -23.02 -14.15 -5.32
CA ALA A 124 -24.21 -13.33 -5.14
C ALA A 124 -23.86 -11.85 -4.99
N GLY A 125 -22.83 -11.55 -4.20
CA GLY A 125 -22.30 -10.19 -4.03
C GLY A 125 -21.79 -9.58 -5.33
N ALA A 126 -21.12 -10.36 -6.19
CA ALA A 126 -20.68 -9.91 -7.51
C ALA A 126 -21.86 -9.46 -8.40
N LYS A 127 -22.97 -10.20 -8.36
CA LYS A 127 -24.21 -9.81 -9.07
C LYS A 127 -24.79 -8.50 -8.52
N SER A 128 -24.92 -8.40 -7.20
CA SER A 128 -25.42 -7.20 -6.54
C SER A 128 -24.52 -5.98 -6.80
N ALA A 129 -23.19 -6.16 -6.81
CA ALA A 129 -22.25 -5.10 -7.14
C ALA A 129 -22.36 -4.67 -8.60
N HIS A 130 -22.55 -5.61 -9.54
CA HIS A 130 -22.77 -5.30 -10.94
C HIS A 130 -24.06 -4.48 -11.14
N GLU A 131 -25.14 -4.83 -10.47
CA GLU A 131 -26.42 -4.08 -10.52
C GLU A 131 -26.28 -2.66 -9.92
N ALA A 132 -25.38 -2.47 -8.96
CA ALA A 132 -25.13 -1.20 -8.28
C ALA A 132 -24.03 -0.34 -8.93
N LEU A 133 -23.40 -0.79 -10.03
CA LEU A 133 -22.32 -0.05 -10.69
C LEU A 133 -22.76 1.36 -11.09
N ALA A 134 -21.98 2.35 -10.67
CA ALA A 134 -22.17 3.74 -11.07
C ALA A 134 -20.82 4.48 -11.22
N ALA A 135 -20.80 5.49 -12.10
CA ALA A 135 -19.64 6.37 -12.30
C ALA A 135 -19.73 7.63 -11.42
N THR A 136 -20.21 7.48 -10.18
CA THR A 136 -20.40 8.58 -9.24
C THR A 136 -19.34 8.62 -8.16
N ALA A 137 -19.19 9.75 -7.50
CA ALA A 137 -18.31 9.92 -6.35
C ALA A 137 -18.67 8.97 -5.20
N GLU A 138 -19.97 8.77 -4.99
CA GLU A 138 -20.52 7.90 -3.95
C GLU A 138 -20.13 6.43 -4.20
N ALA A 139 -20.31 5.94 -5.43
CA ALA A 139 -19.93 4.59 -5.82
C ALA A 139 -18.44 4.30 -5.61
N GLY A 140 -17.56 5.25 -5.96
CA GLY A 140 -16.13 5.15 -5.67
C GLY A 140 -15.82 5.16 -4.17
N THR A 141 -16.56 5.93 -3.38
CA THR A 141 -16.45 5.95 -1.91
C THR A 141 -16.93 4.62 -1.32
N ASP A 142 -18.04 4.10 -1.78
CA ASP A 142 -18.59 2.80 -1.36
C ASP A 142 -17.61 1.65 -1.63
N ALA A 143 -16.99 1.65 -2.82
CA ALA A 143 -15.95 0.68 -3.15
C ALA A 143 -14.74 0.78 -2.19
N SER A 144 -14.31 2.00 -1.82
CA SER A 144 -13.20 2.19 -0.88
C SER A 144 -13.52 1.71 0.55
N HIS A 145 -14.77 1.82 0.99
CA HIS A 145 -15.20 1.26 2.27
C HIS A 145 -15.28 -0.28 2.24
N ALA A 146 -15.69 -0.85 1.12
CA ALA A 146 -15.91 -2.30 1.00
C ALA A 146 -14.60 -3.13 1.06
N ILE A 147 -13.45 -2.51 0.81
CA ILE A 147 -12.14 -3.17 0.90
C ILE A 147 -11.47 -3.05 2.27
N MET A 148 -12.00 -2.24 3.19
CA MET A 148 -11.43 -2.03 4.53
C MET A 148 -11.54 -3.27 5.40
N THR A 149 -10.52 -3.49 6.25
CA THR A 149 -10.52 -4.52 7.31
C THR A 149 -10.45 -3.87 8.68
N THR A 150 -9.27 -3.63 9.20
CA THR A 150 -8.98 -2.90 10.44
C THR A 150 -8.78 -1.40 10.21
N ASP A 151 -8.83 -0.96 8.97
CA ASP A 151 -8.77 0.45 8.59
C ASP A 151 -9.83 1.28 9.31
N THR A 152 -9.48 2.46 9.83
CA THR A 152 -10.43 3.36 10.51
C THR A 152 -11.11 4.33 9.53
N LYS A 153 -10.52 4.54 8.36
CA LYS A 153 -11.00 5.46 7.33
C LYS A 153 -10.64 4.98 5.93
N PRO A 154 -11.46 5.29 4.90
CA PRO A 154 -11.12 5.02 3.52
C PRO A 154 -9.92 5.88 3.08
N LYS A 155 -9.03 5.31 2.28
CA LYS A 155 -7.80 5.94 1.77
C LYS A 155 -7.92 6.09 0.26
N THR A 156 -7.91 7.34 -0.21
CA THR A 156 -8.16 7.65 -1.62
C THR A 156 -7.24 8.74 -2.14
N VAL A 157 -7.07 8.81 -3.46
CA VAL A 157 -6.30 9.85 -4.14
C VAL A 157 -7.01 10.34 -5.39
N GLU A 158 -6.85 11.63 -5.68
CA GLU A 158 -7.35 12.31 -6.88
C GLU A 158 -6.30 13.31 -7.35
N LEU A 159 -5.82 13.12 -8.58
CA LEU A 159 -4.84 14.00 -9.21
C LEU A 159 -5.30 14.35 -10.62
N THR A 160 -4.93 15.55 -11.08
CA THR A 160 -5.25 16.02 -12.42
C THR A 160 -3.97 16.47 -13.13
N GLY A 161 -3.72 15.93 -14.30
CA GLY A 161 -2.60 16.32 -15.15
C GLY A 161 -2.84 17.64 -15.90
N SER A 162 -1.80 18.16 -16.54
CA SER A 162 -1.76 19.50 -17.13
C SER A 162 -2.87 19.79 -18.15
N ASN A 163 -3.30 18.79 -18.90
CA ASN A 163 -4.33 18.93 -19.93
C ASN A 163 -5.71 18.39 -19.48
N GLY A 164 -5.88 18.13 -18.17
CA GLY A 164 -7.15 17.73 -17.61
C GLY A 164 -7.40 16.21 -17.54
N TRP A 165 -6.44 15.36 -17.96
CA TRP A 165 -6.53 13.93 -17.67
C TRP A 165 -6.38 13.68 -16.17
N LYS A 166 -6.89 12.56 -15.69
CA LYS A 166 -7.07 12.32 -14.27
C LYS A 166 -6.47 11.00 -13.81
N ILE A 167 -6.06 10.98 -12.53
CA ILE A 167 -5.77 9.78 -11.76
C ILE A 167 -6.71 9.76 -10.57
N GLY A 168 -7.41 8.64 -10.38
CA GLY A 168 -8.12 8.32 -9.15
C GLY A 168 -7.55 7.07 -8.51
N GLY A 169 -7.79 6.85 -7.23
CA GLY A 169 -7.32 5.62 -6.60
C GLY A 169 -7.90 5.38 -5.23
N MET A 170 -7.85 4.12 -4.81
CA MET A 170 -8.18 3.68 -3.46
C MET A 170 -7.16 2.64 -2.99
N VAL A 171 -6.94 2.60 -1.68
CA VAL A 171 -6.12 1.58 -1.03
C VAL A 171 -6.71 1.23 0.34
N LYS A 172 -6.58 -0.03 0.76
CA LYS A 172 -6.75 -0.44 2.15
C LYS A 172 -5.42 -0.96 2.71
N GLY A 173 -5.24 -0.80 4.01
CA GLY A 173 -4.11 -1.28 4.79
C GLY A 173 -3.97 -0.52 6.09
N SER A 174 -3.72 -1.23 7.19
CA SER A 174 -3.55 -0.71 8.54
C SER A 174 -2.58 -1.55 9.36
N GLY A 175 -2.61 -2.88 9.24
CA GLY A 175 -1.68 -3.84 9.86
C GLY A 175 -1.15 -4.87 8.88
N MET A 176 -0.18 -5.70 9.32
CA MET A 176 0.61 -6.65 8.52
C MET A 176 1.31 -5.92 7.35
N ILE A 177 2.07 -4.86 7.70
CA ILE A 177 2.70 -3.97 6.72
C ILE A 177 4.22 -4.04 6.86
N ALA A 178 4.89 -4.57 5.84
CA ALA A 178 6.35 -4.64 5.73
C ALA A 178 6.81 -4.48 4.28
N PRO A 179 8.06 -4.03 4.05
CA PRO A 179 8.60 -3.82 2.70
C PRO A 179 8.46 -5.01 1.76
N GLN A 180 8.31 -4.72 0.48
CA GLN A 180 7.98 -5.52 -0.71
C GLN A 180 6.48 -5.83 -0.81
N LEU A 181 5.75 -4.76 -0.67
CA LEU A 181 4.33 -4.52 -0.57
C LEU A 181 3.78 -4.97 0.80
N ALA A 182 2.92 -4.13 1.33
CA ALA A 182 2.32 -4.23 2.65
C ALA A 182 0.90 -4.77 2.51
N THR A 183 0.25 -5.32 3.54
CA THR A 183 -1.15 -5.81 3.45
C THR A 183 -2.05 -4.75 2.85
N MET A 184 -1.99 -4.67 1.53
CA MET A 184 -2.75 -3.69 0.78
C MET A 184 -3.47 -4.31 -0.41
N LEU A 185 -4.66 -3.82 -0.65
CA LEU A 185 -5.32 -3.90 -1.94
C LEU A 185 -5.43 -2.47 -2.45
N CYS A 186 -4.81 -2.21 -3.60
CA CYS A 186 -4.78 -0.88 -4.20
C CYS A 186 -5.24 -0.96 -5.66
N VAL A 187 -6.19 -0.10 -6.02
CA VAL A 187 -6.61 0.12 -7.41
C VAL A 187 -6.43 1.59 -7.73
N ILE A 188 -5.62 1.86 -8.75
CA ILE A 188 -5.39 3.19 -9.30
C ILE A 188 -5.98 3.21 -10.71
N THR A 189 -6.73 4.24 -11.04
CA THR A 189 -7.40 4.42 -12.34
C THR A 189 -6.90 5.68 -13.01
N THR A 190 -6.78 5.67 -14.34
CA THR A 190 -6.52 6.87 -15.12
C THR A 190 -7.35 6.89 -16.40
N ASP A 191 -7.78 8.07 -16.84
CA ASP A 191 -8.44 8.24 -18.13
C ASP A 191 -7.48 8.62 -19.27
N ALA A 192 -6.18 8.70 -18.98
CA ALA A 192 -5.15 8.98 -19.96
C ALA A 192 -5.02 7.86 -21.01
N VAL A 193 -4.56 8.21 -22.20
CA VAL A 193 -4.20 7.27 -23.27
C VAL A 193 -2.74 6.85 -23.05
N VAL A 194 -2.53 5.68 -22.45
CA VAL A 194 -1.20 5.15 -22.10
C VAL A 194 -1.13 3.66 -22.40
N SER A 195 0.05 3.18 -22.77
CA SER A 195 0.27 1.75 -22.99
C SER A 195 0.53 0.99 -21.70
N ALA A 196 0.18 -0.30 -21.67
CA ALA A 196 0.46 -1.18 -20.52
C ALA A 196 1.96 -1.21 -20.15
N GLY A 197 2.86 -1.22 -21.14
CA GLY A 197 4.30 -1.19 -20.89
C GLY A 197 4.78 0.10 -20.21
N GLN A 198 4.24 1.26 -20.60
CA GLN A 198 4.53 2.53 -19.92
C GLN A 198 3.99 2.55 -18.51
N MET A 199 2.76 2.06 -18.32
CA MET A 199 2.13 1.95 -17.00
C MET A 199 2.92 1.03 -16.06
N GLN A 200 3.36 -0.14 -16.57
CA GLN A 200 4.15 -1.09 -15.78
C GLN A 200 5.48 -0.49 -15.32
N ALA A 201 6.19 0.23 -16.21
CA ALA A 201 7.43 0.90 -15.87
C ALA A 201 7.22 2.00 -14.81
N ALA A 202 6.17 2.82 -14.97
CA ALA A 202 5.84 3.89 -14.02
C ALA A 202 5.44 3.32 -12.66
N LEU A 203 4.57 2.29 -12.63
CA LEU A 203 4.08 1.67 -11.41
C LEU A 203 5.19 0.96 -10.63
N ALA A 204 6.08 0.25 -11.30
CA ALA A 204 7.19 -0.45 -10.65
C ALA A 204 8.10 0.54 -9.89
N VAL A 205 8.48 1.66 -10.53
CA VAL A 205 9.29 2.71 -9.90
C VAL A 205 8.51 3.40 -8.78
N ALA A 206 7.23 3.70 -8.99
CA ALA A 206 6.40 4.34 -7.98
C ALA A 206 6.24 3.47 -6.73
N ALA A 207 6.00 2.17 -6.89
CA ALA A 207 5.85 1.22 -5.79
C ALA A 207 7.16 1.08 -4.98
N GLU A 208 8.33 1.03 -5.66
CA GLU A 208 9.63 0.95 -4.99
C GLU A 208 9.90 2.17 -4.09
N HIS A 209 9.47 3.36 -4.51
CA HIS A 209 9.69 4.59 -3.75
C HIS A 209 8.52 5.00 -2.84
N SER A 210 7.50 4.14 -2.68
CA SER A 210 6.34 4.41 -1.83
C SER A 210 5.97 3.19 -0.97
N PHE A 211 5.20 2.26 -1.51
CA PHE A 211 4.70 1.09 -0.78
C PHE A 211 5.83 0.17 -0.26
N ASN A 212 6.95 0.07 -0.97
CA ASN A 212 8.12 -0.67 -0.50
C ASN A 212 8.95 0.08 0.56
N ARG A 213 8.54 1.30 0.90
CA ARG A 213 9.22 2.17 1.89
C ARG A 213 8.42 2.37 3.16
N ILE A 214 7.34 1.62 3.36
CA ILE A 214 6.53 1.66 4.57
C ILE A 214 6.63 0.33 5.34
N ALA A 215 6.62 0.40 6.67
CA ALA A 215 6.57 -0.75 7.57
C ALA A 215 5.81 -0.38 8.84
N VAL A 216 4.81 -1.19 9.23
CA VAL A 216 4.08 -1.01 10.49
C VAL A 216 4.59 -2.00 11.54
N ASP A 217 4.57 -3.29 11.24
CA ASP A 217 4.82 -4.38 12.19
C ASP A 217 5.83 -5.43 11.70
N GLY A 218 6.43 -5.22 10.53
CA GLY A 218 7.44 -6.12 9.99
C GLY A 218 6.88 -7.41 9.37
N CYS A 219 5.55 -7.53 9.25
CA CYS A 219 4.89 -8.71 8.68
C CYS A 219 4.48 -8.45 7.22
N MET A 220 5.04 -9.23 6.29
CA MET A 220 4.70 -9.14 4.86
C MET A 220 3.45 -9.95 4.55
N SER A 221 2.47 -9.33 3.89
CA SER A 221 1.21 -9.97 3.51
C SER A 221 1.38 -11.01 2.40
N THR A 222 0.43 -11.94 2.37
CA THR A 222 0.26 -12.94 1.32
C THR A 222 -0.53 -12.43 0.11
N ASN A 223 -1.19 -11.27 0.23
CA ASN A 223 -2.26 -10.83 -0.69
C ASN A 223 -1.99 -9.51 -1.42
N ASP A 224 -0.87 -8.84 -1.15
CA ASP A 224 -0.62 -7.50 -1.70
C ASP A 224 -0.79 -7.44 -3.20
N THR A 225 -1.59 -6.48 -3.60
CA THR A 225 -1.88 -6.21 -5.01
C THR A 225 -2.06 -4.72 -5.22
N VAL A 226 -1.28 -4.14 -6.12
CA VAL A 226 -1.45 -2.78 -6.63
C VAL A 226 -1.71 -2.86 -8.13
N LEU A 227 -2.88 -2.42 -8.57
CA LEU A 227 -3.28 -2.39 -9.96
C LEU A 227 -3.39 -0.94 -10.43
N LEU A 228 -2.89 -0.67 -11.63
CA LEU A 228 -3.06 0.59 -12.35
C LEU A 228 -3.82 0.28 -13.65
N LEU A 229 -4.98 0.89 -13.83
CA LEU A 229 -5.87 0.69 -14.97
C LEU A 229 -6.02 1.98 -15.77
N ALA A 230 -5.99 1.90 -17.10
CA ALA A 230 -6.20 3.04 -17.97
C ALA A 230 -7.41 2.83 -18.89
N SER A 231 -8.35 3.76 -18.86
CA SER A 231 -9.55 3.74 -19.71
C SER A 231 -9.32 4.43 -21.06
N GLY A 232 -8.38 5.36 -21.16
CA GLY A 232 -8.19 6.19 -22.35
C GLY A 232 -9.35 7.14 -22.64
N ALA A 233 -10.30 7.29 -21.73
CA ALA A 233 -11.55 8.01 -21.98
C ALA A 233 -11.37 9.53 -22.13
N SER A 234 -10.28 10.11 -21.64
CA SER A 234 -9.95 11.52 -21.85
C SER A 234 -9.53 11.81 -23.29
N GLY A 235 -9.05 10.80 -24.04
CA GLY A 235 -8.43 10.98 -25.34
C GLY A 235 -7.07 11.70 -25.28
N ILE A 236 -6.52 11.93 -24.10
CA ILE A 236 -5.28 12.69 -23.88
C ILE A 236 -4.13 11.72 -23.67
N GLU A 237 -3.09 11.84 -24.52
CA GLU A 237 -1.80 11.20 -24.31
C GLU A 237 -0.92 12.14 -23.47
N PRO A 238 -0.60 11.77 -22.20
CA PRO A 238 0.20 12.63 -21.35
C PRO A 238 1.67 12.63 -21.73
N ASP A 239 2.39 13.68 -21.36
CA ASP A 239 3.84 13.62 -21.32
C ASP A 239 4.30 12.50 -20.40
N LYS A 240 5.33 11.76 -20.82
CA LYS A 240 5.81 10.57 -20.09
C LYS A 240 6.32 10.90 -18.68
N ASP A 241 7.04 12.00 -18.55
CA ASP A 241 7.64 12.38 -17.26
C ASP A 241 6.56 12.90 -16.31
N GLU A 242 5.56 13.63 -16.83
CA GLU A 242 4.39 14.04 -16.05
C GLU A 242 3.58 12.82 -15.60
N PHE A 243 3.32 11.86 -16.49
CA PHE A 243 2.63 10.62 -16.11
C PHE A 243 3.36 9.87 -15.00
N ASN A 244 4.67 9.65 -15.16
CA ASN A 244 5.50 8.98 -14.17
C ASN A 244 5.50 9.73 -12.83
N LYS A 245 5.52 11.06 -12.86
CA LYS A 245 5.47 11.92 -11.67
C LYS A 245 4.14 11.75 -10.95
N LEU A 246 3.01 11.86 -11.66
CA LEU A 246 1.69 11.76 -11.03
C LEU A 246 1.37 10.35 -10.51
N VAL A 247 1.84 9.28 -11.18
CA VAL A 247 1.74 7.91 -10.64
C VAL A 247 2.55 7.78 -9.34
N ARG A 248 3.75 8.37 -9.26
CA ARG A 248 4.54 8.42 -8.02
C ARG A 248 3.83 9.20 -6.92
N GLU A 249 3.28 10.35 -7.22
CA GLU A 249 2.52 11.17 -6.25
C GLU A 249 1.29 10.41 -5.73
N ALA A 250 0.57 9.70 -6.61
CA ALA A 250 -0.56 8.87 -6.21
C ALA A 250 -0.14 7.75 -5.25
N CYS A 251 0.88 6.97 -5.61
CA CYS A 251 1.40 5.90 -4.76
C CYS A 251 1.97 6.42 -3.44
N ALA A 252 2.69 7.54 -3.45
CA ALA A 252 3.23 8.18 -2.24
C ALA A 252 2.11 8.69 -1.32
N SER A 253 1.07 9.31 -1.88
CA SER A 253 -0.09 9.75 -1.10
C SER A 253 -0.83 8.58 -0.46
N LEU A 254 -1.08 7.51 -1.21
CA LEU A 254 -1.77 6.33 -0.70
C LEU A 254 -0.95 5.59 0.36
N SER A 255 0.36 5.42 0.16
CA SER A 255 1.24 4.77 1.15
C SER A 255 1.33 5.57 2.46
N ARG A 256 1.36 6.90 2.39
CA ARG A 256 1.33 7.75 3.59
C ARG A 256 0.01 7.67 4.34
N GLN A 257 -1.12 7.54 3.64
CA GLN A 257 -2.42 7.32 4.29
C GLN A 257 -2.49 5.98 5.02
N ILE A 258 -1.77 4.95 4.54
CA ILE A 258 -1.65 3.67 5.24
C ILE A 258 -0.92 3.88 6.58
N ILE A 259 0.26 4.53 6.58
CA ILE A 259 1.01 4.83 7.81
C ILE A 259 0.17 5.68 8.77
N GLY A 260 -0.50 6.73 8.25
CA GLY A 260 -1.34 7.61 9.08
C GLY A 260 -2.61 6.95 9.64
N ASP A 261 -2.85 5.67 9.33
CA ASP A 261 -3.95 4.84 9.82
C ASP A 261 -3.45 3.47 10.30
N GLY A 262 -2.17 3.36 10.68
CA GLY A 262 -1.59 2.16 11.27
C GLY A 262 -2.33 1.75 12.53
N GLU A 263 -2.52 0.44 12.75
CA GLU A 263 -3.29 -0.11 13.87
C GLU A 263 -2.81 0.44 15.21
N GLY A 264 -3.67 1.24 15.86
CA GLY A 264 -3.40 1.81 17.17
C GLY A 264 -2.26 2.84 17.22
N ALA A 265 -1.71 3.28 16.09
CA ALA A 265 -0.59 4.21 16.04
C ALA A 265 -0.94 5.61 16.55
N SER A 266 -0.04 6.19 17.35
CA SER A 266 -0.13 7.57 17.83
C SER A 266 0.83 8.52 17.08
N HIS A 267 1.91 7.98 16.49
CA HIS A 267 2.90 8.75 15.72
C HIS A 267 3.21 8.09 14.38
N ASP A 268 3.34 8.94 13.35
CA ASP A 268 3.85 8.59 12.03
C ASP A 268 5.34 8.94 12.01
N ILE A 269 6.22 7.97 11.79
CA ILE A 269 7.68 8.15 11.90
C ILE A 269 8.29 8.17 10.51
N ARG A 270 8.88 9.31 10.14
CA ARG A 270 9.73 9.44 8.96
C ARG A 270 11.18 9.23 9.34
N ILE A 271 11.86 8.29 8.69
CA ILE A 271 13.29 8.03 8.87
C ILE A 271 13.98 8.30 7.55
N THR A 272 14.80 9.36 7.51
CA THR A 272 15.63 9.69 6.35
C THR A 272 17.08 9.40 6.68
N VAL A 273 17.74 8.60 5.85
CA VAL A 273 19.16 8.30 5.94
C VAL A 273 19.85 8.95 4.75
N THR A 274 20.83 9.82 5.04
CA THR A 274 21.63 10.55 4.06
C THR A 274 23.10 10.19 4.19
N GLY A 275 23.94 10.65 3.27
CA GLY A 275 25.39 10.45 3.33
C GLY A 275 25.81 8.98 3.25
N ALA A 276 24.98 8.12 2.66
CA ALA A 276 25.25 6.70 2.45
C ALA A 276 26.08 6.45 1.19
N THR A 277 26.74 5.31 1.08
CA THR A 277 27.52 4.92 -0.12
C THR A 277 26.64 4.55 -1.32
N SER A 278 25.38 4.19 -1.08
CA SER A 278 24.35 3.90 -2.09
C SER A 278 22.96 4.07 -1.50
N GLU A 279 21.95 4.19 -2.37
CA GLU A 279 20.54 4.19 -1.94
C GLU A 279 20.15 2.91 -1.20
N ASP A 280 20.63 1.75 -1.66
CA ASP A 280 20.40 0.45 -1.00
C ASP A 280 20.99 0.43 0.42
N ALA A 281 22.18 1.00 0.63
CA ALA A 281 22.81 1.13 1.95
C ALA A 281 21.98 2.04 2.87
N ALA A 282 21.52 3.19 2.36
CA ALA A 282 20.63 4.10 3.09
C ALA A 282 19.32 3.40 3.47
N LEU A 283 18.72 2.68 2.53
CA LEU A 283 17.48 1.94 2.73
C LEU A 283 17.62 0.83 3.76
N ALA A 284 18.72 0.07 3.73
CA ALA A 284 19.02 -0.97 4.72
C ALA A 284 19.12 -0.39 6.13
N CYS A 285 19.80 0.74 6.29
CA CYS A 285 19.91 1.47 7.54
C CYS A 285 18.55 1.97 8.05
N GLY A 286 17.78 2.62 7.18
CA GLY A 286 16.45 3.12 7.52
C GLY A 286 15.49 2.00 7.94
N ARG A 287 15.50 0.87 7.22
CA ARG A 287 14.69 -0.31 7.56
C ARG A 287 15.09 -0.95 8.89
N ALA A 288 16.38 -1.02 9.22
CA ALA A 288 16.85 -1.54 10.50
C ALA A 288 16.34 -0.68 11.67
N VAL A 289 16.34 0.63 11.50
CA VAL A 289 15.82 1.57 12.51
C VAL A 289 14.30 1.47 12.61
N ALA A 290 13.57 1.42 11.47
CA ALA A 290 12.12 1.28 11.43
C ALA A 290 11.61 -0.02 12.08
N ALA A 291 12.39 -1.11 12.00
CA ALA A 291 12.03 -2.41 12.58
C ALA A 291 12.28 -2.50 14.10
N SER A 292 12.82 -1.46 14.73
CA SER A 292 13.19 -1.48 16.16
C SER A 292 11.98 -1.30 17.07
N ASN A 293 11.43 -2.37 17.63
CA ASN A 293 10.34 -2.31 18.61
C ASN A 293 10.71 -1.42 19.80
N LEU A 294 11.98 -1.44 20.25
CA LEU A 294 12.43 -0.59 21.35
C LEU A 294 12.35 0.90 21.01
N LEU A 295 12.69 1.29 19.77
CA LEU A 295 12.54 2.66 19.30
C LEU A 295 11.06 3.04 19.18
N LYS A 296 10.26 2.19 18.56
CA LYS A 296 8.82 2.42 18.37
C LYS A 296 8.09 2.64 19.70
N CYS A 297 8.40 1.83 20.73
CA CYS A 297 7.89 2.04 22.09
C CYS A 297 8.39 3.34 22.73
N ALA A 298 9.65 3.76 22.47
CA ALA A 298 10.15 5.03 23.00
C ALA A 298 9.38 6.22 22.42
N ILE A 299 9.14 6.21 21.11
CA ILE A 299 8.38 7.27 20.43
C ILE A 299 6.95 7.32 20.94
N SER A 300 6.28 6.18 21.13
CA SER A 300 4.97 6.12 21.76
C SER A 300 4.94 6.75 23.15
N GLY A 301 6.05 6.69 23.87
CA GLY A 301 6.25 7.33 25.17
C GLY A 301 6.80 8.77 25.10
N ASN A 302 6.84 9.38 23.92
CA ASN A 302 7.42 10.72 23.68
C ASN A 302 8.90 10.81 24.12
N ASP A 303 9.70 9.72 24.01
CA ASP A 303 11.12 9.66 24.34
C ASP A 303 11.97 9.70 23.04
N PRO A 304 12.67 10.81 22.71
CA PRO A 304 13.54 10.90 21.55
C PRO A 304 14.86 10.15 21.81
N ASN A 305 14.79 8.83 21.84
CA ASN A 305 15.84 7.94 22.29
C ASN A 305 16.87 7.65 21.18
N TRP A 306 17.84 8.54 20.97
CA TRP A 306 18.86 8.36 19.95
C TRP A 306 19.74 7.11 20.18
N GLY A 307 19.91 6.67 21.43
CA GLY A 307 20.64 5.44 21.74
C GLY A 307 20.00 4.20 21.09
N ARG A 308 18.66 4.14 21.05
CA ARG A 308 17.92 3.07 20.36
C ARG A 308 18.03 3.18 18.84
N ILE A 309 18.13 4.40 18.30
CA ILE A 309 18.36 4.65 16.86
C ILE A 309 19.74 4.09 16.46
N VAL A 310 20.82 4.53 17.11
CA VAL A 310 22.19 4.09 16.75
C VAL A 310 22.42 2.62 17.07
N SER A 311 21.79 2.08 18.10
CA SER A 311 21.82 0.64 18.40
C SER A 311 21.24 -0.19 17.27
N SER A 312 20.11 0.23 16.70
CA SER A 312 19.49 -0.45 15.55
C SER A 312 20.31 -0.27 14.28
N LEU A 313 20.80 0.95 14.03
CA LEU A 313 21.67 1.27 12.90
C LEU A 313 22.92 0.39 12.89
N GLY A 314 23.54 0.18 14.06
CA GLY A 314 24.75 -0.64 14.24
C GLY A 314 24.55 -2.13 13.97
N THR A 315 23.35 -2.61 13.74
CA THR A 315 23.07 -4.02 13.37
C THR A 315 23.21 -4.28 11.88
N VAL A 316 23.26 -3.23 11.06
CA VAL A 316 23.41 -3.39 9.60
C VAL A 316 24.87 -3.83 9.31
N PRO A 317 25.07 -4.95 8.59
CA PRO A 317 26.39 -5.45 8.27
C PRO A 317 27.22 -4.41 7.49
N PRO A 318 28.53 -4.27 7.79
CA PRO A 318 29.38 -3.27 7.12
C PRO A 318 29.55 -3.49 5.62
N GLU A 319 29.35 -4.72 5.14
CA GLU A 319 29.32 -5.04 3.70
C GLU A 319 28.06 -4.55 2.99
N VAL A 320 26.96 -4.32 3.73
CA VAL A 320 25.70 -3.79 3.22
C VAL A 320 25.71 -2.25 3.27
N ALA A 321 26.14 -1.68 4.39
CA ALA A 321 26.23 -0.25 4.59
C ALA A 321 27.57 0.12 5.27
N PRO A 322 28.63 0.38 4.50
CA PRO A 322 29.91 0.81 5.06
C PRO A 322 29.81 2.27 5.53
N TYR A 323 30.03 2.51 6.83
CA TYR A 323 30.15 3.84 7.45
C TYR A 323 31.00 3.78 8.71
N ASP A 324 31.52 4.94 9.16
CA ASP A 324 32.24 5.10 10.43
C ASP A 324 31.25 5.57 11.51
N SER A 325 30.99 4.72 12.50
CA SER A 325 30.06 5.03 13.60
C SER A 325 30.40 6.30 14.38
N ASN A 326 31.71 6.70 14.39
CA ASN A 326 32.16 7.92 15.07
C ASN A 326 31.86 9.19 14.26
N LYS A 327 31.28 9.09 13.07
CA LYS A 327 30.90 10.23 12.24
C LYS A 327 29.37 10.39 12.09
N VAL A 328 28.61 9.40 12.55
CA VAL A 328 27.14 9.41 12.44
C VAL A 328 26.55 10.55 13.24
N THR A 329 25.61 11.26 12.64
CA THR A 329 24.76 12.24 13.32
C THR A 329 23.30 11.84 13.25
N VAL A 330 22.52 12.20 14.28
CA VAL A 330 21.08 11.97 14.32
C VAL A 330 20.36 13.21 14.80
N ASP A 331 19.44 13.68 13.99
CA ASP A 331 18.51 14.74 14.33
C ASP A 331 17.12 14.13 14.55
N VAL A 332 16.41 14.56 15.60
CA VAL A 332 15.00 14.22 15.81
C VAL A 332 14.20 15.50 15.89
N ASN A 333 13.19 15.63 15.06
CA ASN A 333 12.39 16.84 14.89
C ASN A 333 13.25 18.10 14.77
N GLY A 334 14.36 18.01 14.01
CA GLY A 334 15.28 19.11 13.74
C GLY A 334 16.28 19.44 14.88
N VAL A 335 16.28 18.66 15.96
CA VAL A 335 17.26 18.81 17.06
C VAL A 335 18.33 17.72 16.97
N ARG A 336 19.58 18.12 16.82
CA ARG A 336 20.73 17.21 16.78
C ARG A 336 21.04 16.63 18.16
N ILE A 337 20.53 15.45 18.44
CA ILE A 337 20.67 14.75 19.71
C ILE A 337 21.80 13.69 19.72
N CYS A 338 22.33 13.34 18.54
CA CYS A 338 23.56 12.57 18.40
C CYS A 338 24.50 13.28 17.43
N GLU A 339 25.76 13.47 17.84
CA GLU A 339 26.78 14.11 17.02
C GLU A 339 28.10 13.34 17.07
N ASN A 340 28.65 13.00 15.90
CA ASN A 340 29.85 12.21 15.75
C ASN A 340 29.86 10.92 16.62
N GLY A 341 28.75 10.18 16.56
CA GLY A 341 28.56 8.93 17.32
C GLY A 341 28.38 9.10 18.83
N GLY A 342 28.40 10.33 19.33
CA GLY A 342 28.27 10.68 20.75
C GLY A 342 27.04 11.52 21.05
N ALA A 343 26.87 11.97 22.28
CA ALA A 343 25.78 12.84 22.67
C ALA A 343 25.92 14.23 22.00
N GLY A 344 24.83 14.70 21.41
CA GLY A 344 24.68 16.05 20.88
C GLY A 344 24.00 16.98 21.89
N ARG A 345 22.98 17.73 21.41
CA ARG A 345 22.14 18.62 22.25
C ARG A 345 21.29 17.81 23.24
N ASP A 346 20.78 18.48 24.26
CA ASP A 346 19.92 17.86 25.26
C ASP A 346 18.62 17.38 24.60
N ARG A 347 18.27 16.11 24.83
CA ARG A 347 17.05 15.49 24.30
C ARG A 347 15.76 16.17 24.78
N SER A 348 15.79 16.89 25.89
CA SER A 348 14.66 17.67 26.40
C SER A 348 14.29 18.85 25.50
N GLU A 349 15.15 19.21 24.54
CA GLU A 349 14.87 20.26 23.54
C GLU A 349 14.02 19.73 22.36
N VAL A 350 13.83 18.41 22.27
CA VAL A 350 13.01 17.81 21.21
C VAL A 350 11.53 17.87 21.56
N ASP A 351 10.75 18.55 20.75
CA ASP A 351 9.28 18.49 20.84
C ASP A 351 8.78 17.20 20.17
N MET A 352 8.24 16.28 20.97
CA MET A 352 7.65 15.01 20.54
C MET A 352 6.12 15.03 20.49
N THR A 353 5.48 16.20 20.68
CA THR A 353 4.02 16.31 20.68
C THR A 353 3.35 16.22 19.29
N PRO A 354 4.00 16.60 18.17
CA PRO A 354 3.44 16.41 16.84
C PRO A 354 3.27 14.92 16.51
N ARG A 355 2.18 14.59 15.80
CA ARG A 355 1.95 13.22 15.33
C ARG A 355 3.07 12.72 14.40
N GLU A 356 3.58 13.55 13.52
CA GLU A 356 4.68 13.20 12.64
C GLU A 356 6.03 13.44 13.35
N VAL A 357 6.83 12.40 13.48
CA VAL A 357 8.18 12.41 14.05
C VAL A 357 9.19 12.21 12.93
N HIS A 358 10.14 13.15 12.82
CA HIS A 358 11.21 13.10 11.84
C HIS A 358 12.51 12.62 12.51
N ILE A 359 13.10 11.56 11.98
CA ILE A 359 14.42 11.06 12.34
C ILE A 359 15.31 11.20 11.11
N ASP A 360 16.26 12.12 11.16
CA ASP A 360 17.20 12.35 10.08
C ASP A 360 18.59 11.85 10.53
N ILE A 361 19.14 10.88 9.79
CA ILE A 361 20.42 10.18 10.09
C ILE A 361 21.39 10.49 8.96
N ASP A 362 22.54 11.08 9.29
CA ASP A 362 23.62 11.27 8.32
C ASP A 362 24.77 10.31 8.65
N LEU A 363 25.10 9.43 7.70
CA LEU A 363 26.19 8.45 7.83
C LEU A 363 27.57 9.06 7.56
N ASN A 364 27.61 10.28 7.01
CA ASN A 364 28.85 11.05 6.76
C ASN A 364 29.95 10.28 6.01
N THR A 365 29.57 9.46 5.00
CA THR A 365 30.55 8.72 4.18
C THR A 365 31.26 9.58 3.14
N GLY A 366 30.76 10.79 2.91
CA GLY A 366 31.22 11.68 1.83
C GLY A 366 30.49 11.46 0.50
N SER A 367 29.49 10.57 0.46
CA SER A 367 28.56 10.37 -0.65
C SER A 367 27.24 11.10 -0.37
N ASP A 368 26.40 11.28 -1.39
CA ASP A 368 25.13 11.99 -1.33
C ASP A 368 23.90 11.06 -1.45
N ALA A 369 24.13 9.74 -1.47
CA ALA A 369 23.02 8.80 -1.57
C ALA A 369 22.14 8.85 -0.31
N GLU A 370 20.83 8.79 -0.55
CA GLU A 370 19.82 8.89 0.50
C GLU A 370 18.63 7.96 0.28
N ALA A 371 17.93 7.63 1.36
CA ALA A 371 16.63 6.97 1.30
C ALA A 371 15.77 7.39 2.49
N THR A 372 14.45 7.43 2.25
CA THR A 372 13.45 7.66 3.30
C THR A 372 12.55 6.43 3.43
N VAL A 373 12.32 5.98 4.66
CA VAL A 373 11.33 4.97 5.02
C VAL A 373 10.34 5.54 6.04
N TRP A 374 9.14 4.97 6.06
CA TRP A 374 8.09 5.37 6.98
C TRP A 374 7.68 4.20 7.84
N THR A 375 7.45 4.46 9.11
CA THR A 375 6.88 3.51 10.06
C THR A 375 5.95 4.26 11.01
N ASP A 376 5.35 3.57 11.95
CA ASP A 376 4.59 4.11 13.05
C ASP A 376 5.22 3.71 14.39
N ASP A 377 4.67 4.21 15.49
CA ASP A 377 5.07 3.80 16.83
C ASP A 377 4.38 2.49 17.26
N LEU A 378 4.86 1.87 18.31
CA LEU A 378 4.28 0.67 18.92
C LEU A 378 3.61 1.03 20.23
N THR A 379 2.27 1.01 20.23
CA THR A 379 1.41 1.41 21.35
C THR A 379 0.78 0.23 22.07
N HIS A 380 0.16 0.49 23.21
CA HIS A 380 -0.69 -0.50 23.88
C HIS A 380 -1.93 -0.86 23.04
N GLU A 381 -2.43 0.09 22.25
CA GLU A 381 -3.60 -0.12 21.40
C GLU A 381 -3.30 -1.09 20.25
N TYR A 382 -2.09 -1.04 19.64
CA TYR A 382 -1.67 -2.05 18.70
C TYR A 382 -1.76 -3.47 19.28
N VAL A 383 -1.25 -3.64 20.52
CA VAL A 383 -1.31 -4.95 21.21
C VAL A 383 -2.76 -5.34 21.51
N HIS A 384 -3.58 -4.40 21.96
CA HIS A 384 -5.01 -4.66 22.24
C HIS A 384 -5.75 -5.11 20.97
N ILE A 385 -5.62 -4.36 19.86
CA ILE A 385 -6.27 -4.72 18.60
C ILE A 385 -5.86 -6.13 18.15
N ASN A 386 -4.55 -6.44 18.15
CA ASN A 386 -4.05 -7.70 17.62
C ASN A 386 -4.16 -8.89 18.58
N ALA A 387 -4.39 -8.65 19.87
CA ALA A 387 -4.63 -9.71 20.86
C ALA A 387 -6.10 -10.16 20.88
N ASP A 388 -7.03 -9.23 20.57
CA ASP A 388 -8.47 -9.45 20.71
C ASP A 388 -9.18 -9.67 19.36
N TYR A 389 -8.49 -9.48 18.24
CA TYR A 389 -9.01 -9.64 16.88
C TYR A 389 -8.36 -10.83 16.18
N GLU A 390 -9.20 -11.74 15.67
CA GLU A 390 -8.75 -12.81 14.75
C GLU A 390 -8.84 -12.31 13.30
N SER A 391 -7.70 -12.15 12.68
CA SER A 391 -7.59 -11.72 11.28
C SER A 391 -7.02 -12.81 10.38
#